data_f5b59b4bc9d5eaa95893e8a2477c03b3
#
_entry.id   f5b59b4bc9d5eaa95893e8a2477c03b3
#
_cell.length_a   1.000
_cell.length_b   1.000
_cell.length_c   1.000
_cell.angle_alpha   90.00
_cell.angle_beta   90.00
_cell.angle_gamma   90.00
#
_symmetry.space_group_name_H-M   'P 1'
#
loop_
_entity.id
_entity.type
_entity.pdbx_description
1 polymer ?
#
loop_
_entity_poly.entity_id
_entity_poly.type
_entity_poly.pdbx_seq_one_letter_code
_entity_poly.pdbx_strand_id
1 'polypeptide(L)'
;MVVGDDTEAVIDGFTRSACVFAAVAFQQAQPRPVRLAHLLHAPAHVIAGAERGLPCLVTIRDPEAAVASSLIREPYLTPEVTLAAWTRFYGRLLPYRDRMVVGEFSRVTTDLGSLIEELNDRFGTAFAPFVHTPENVERVFAFIEERAARPAYEAHIGRYMSGLETAEELDAARLAATGSGRESAVPFEHRVARPSAERHELRAALAERYRAPGLESLRRRAEQVYSAFAAGPPR
;
A
#
# COMPACT_ATOMS: atom_id res chain seq x y z
N MET A 1 -11.96 0.79 1.01
CA MET A 1 -13.25 1.28 0.45
C MET A 1 -13.26 1.03 -1.05
N VAL A 2 -14.41 0.63 -1.61
CA VAL A 2 -14.58 0.37 -3.05
C VAL A 2 -14.74 1.71 -3.79
N VAL A 3 -14.34 1.75 -5.06
CA VAL A 3 -14.59 2.92 -5.93
C VAL A 3 -16.10 3.15 -6.04
N GLY A 4 -16.56 4.29 -5.58
CA GLY A 4 -17.94 4.78 -5.61
C GLY A 4 -18.07 6.09 -6.38
N ASP A 5 -19.28 6.67 -6.43
CA ASP A 5 -19.52 7.90 -7.17
C ASP A 5 -18.88 9.13 -6.51
N ASP A 6 -18.62 9.06 -5.21
CA ASP A 6 -17.98 10.09 -4.41
C ASP A 6 -16.46 9.89 -4.24
N THR A 7 -15.86 8.90 -4.90
CA THR A 7 -14.42 8.65 -4.84
C THR A 7 -13.66 9.75 -5.57
N GLU A 8 -12.73 10.40 -4.88
CA GLU A 8 -11.88 11.47 -5.45
C GLU A 8 -10.53 10.94 -5.93
N ALA A 9 -10.00 9.86 -5.33
CA ALA A 9 -8.74 9.25 -5.74
C ALA A 9 -8.69 7.77 -5.36
N VAL A 10 -7.77 7.03 -5.99
CA VAL A 10 -7.46 5.63 -5.71
C VAL A 10 -5.99 5.51 -5.31
N ILE A 11 -5.71 4.93 -4.14
CA ILE A 11 -4.34 4.55 -3.73
C ILE A 11 -4.36 3.08 -3.37
N ASP A 12 -3.82 2.22 -4.24
CA ASP A 12 -3.78 0.78 -4.01
C ASP A 12 -2.52 0.15 -4.64
N GLY A 13 -2.36 -1.13 -4.49
CA GLY A 13 -1.26 -1.93 -5.01
C GLY A 13 -1.34 -3.33 -4.42
N PHE A 14 -0.43 -4.21 -4.81
CA PHE A 14 -0.33 -5.51 -4.17
C PHE A 14 0.06 -5.37 -2.70
N THR A 15 -0.35 -6.30 -1.87
CA THR A 15 0.00 -6.30 -0.44
C THR A 15 1.51 -6.12 -0.22
N ARG A 16 1.90 -5.41 0.83
CA ARG A 16 3.30 -5.15 1.20
C ARG A 16 4.09 -4.22 0.26
N SER A 17 3.39 -3.46 -0.59
CA SER A 17 3.97 -2.47 -1.51
C SER A 17 3.88 -1.02 -1.00
N ALA A 18 3.77 -0.81 0.32
CA ALA A 18 3.63 0.48 1.01
C ALA A 18 2.27 1.17 0.81
N CYS A 19 1.20 0.46 0.39
CA CYS A 19 -0.14 1.05 0.20
C CYS A 19 -0.67 1.73 1.46
N VAL A 20 -0.48 1.11 2.65
CA VAL A 20 -0.94 1.70 3.93
C VAL A 20 -0.19 2.99 4.22
N PHE A 21 1.13 3.00 4.05
CA PHE A 21 1.94 4.21 4.22
C PHE A 21 1.46 5.31 3.28
N ALA A 22 1.31 5.01 1.99
CA ALA A 22 0.86 5.97 1.00
C ALA A 22 -0.52 6.57 1.32
N ALA A 23 -1.50 5.73 1.68
CA ALA A 23 -2.85 6.19 1.99
C ALA A 23 -2.90 7.04 3.27
N VAL A 24 -2.18 6.64 4.33
CA VAL A 24 -2.10 7.41 5.58
C VAL A 24 -1.38 8.73 5.38
N ALA A 25 -0.20 8.71 4.77
CA ALA A 25 0.59 9.91 4.50
C ALA A 25 -0.16 10.89 3.58
N PHE A 26 -0.86 10.36 2.57
CA PHE A 26 -1.72 11.16 1.71
C PHE A 26 -2.80 11.87 2.53
N GLN A 27 -3.60 11.15 3.32
CA GLN A 27 -4.68 11.75 4.12
C GLN A 27 -4.16 12.76 5.15
N GLN A 28 -3.04 12.47 5.81
CA GLN A 28 -2.43 13.38 6.79
C GLN A 28 -1.91 14.68 6.17
N ALA A 29 -1.59 14.69 4.88
CA ALA A 29 -1.16 15.89 4.16
C ALA A 29 -2.34 16.78 3.73
N GLN A 30 -3.55 16.22 3.59
CA GLN A 30 -4.66 16.98 3.02
C GLN A 30 -5.26 17.98 4.03
N PRO A 31 -5.66 19.18 3.57
CA PRO A 31 -6.32 20.19 4.41
C PRO A 31 -7.78 19.81 4.77
N ARG A 32 -8.34 18.82 4.10
CA ARG A 32 -9.66 18.23 4.35
C ARG A 32 -9.62 16.72 4.06
N PRO A 33 -10.52 15.93 4.63
CA PRO A 33 -10.63 14.53 4.23
C PRO A 33 -10.88 14.38 2.73
N VAL A 34 -10.13 13.49 2.07
CA VAL A 34 -10.29 13.13 0.65
C VAL A 34 -10.94 11.75 0.57
N ARG A 35 -11.98 11.61 -0.24
CA ARG A 35 -12.69 10.34 -0.45
C ARG A 35 -11.80 9.38 -1.22
N LEU A 36 -11.10 8.53 -0.48
CA LEU A 36 -10.05 7.66 -0.99
C LEU A 36 -10.52 6.20 -1.07
N ALA A 37 -10.46 5.62 -2.26
CA ALA A 37 -10.58 4.18 -2.44
C ALA A 37 -9.19 3.54 -2.28
N HIS A 38 -9.06 2.57 -1.35
CA HIS A 38 -7.75 2.02 -0.97
C HIS A 38 -7.82 0.61 -0.36
N LEU A 39 -6.67 -0.09 -0.35
CA LEU A 39 -6.38 -1.33 0.38
C LEU A 39 -7.32 -2.52 0.08
N LEU A 40 -7.92 -2.58 -1.09
CA LEU A 40 -8.62 -3.80 -1.53
C LEU A 40 -7.67 -4.84 -2.11
N HIS A 41 -6.48 -4.41 -2.52
CA HIS A 41 -5.47 -5.27 -3.13
C HIS A 41 -6.05 -6.12 -4.29
N ALA A 42 -7.00 -5.55 -5.02
CA ALA A 42 -7.70 -6.19 -6.13
C ALA A 42 -7.52 -5.36 -7.42
N PRO A 43 -7.01 -5.95 -8.52
CA PRO A 43 -6.83 -5.22 -9.78
C PRO A 43 -8.12 -4.56 -10.28
N ALA A 44 -9.26 -5.22 -10.12
CA ALA A 44 -10.56 -4.69 -10.54
C ALA A 44 -10.90 -3.35 -9.89
N HIS A 45 -10.46 -3.12 -8.67
CA HIS A 45 -10.64 -1.88 -7.94
C HIS A 45 -9.87 -0.71 -8.58
N VAL A 46 -8.61 -0.94 -8.91
CA VAL A 46 -7.76 0.05 -9.60
C VAL A 46 -8.27 0.29 -11.02
N ILE A 47 -8.64 -0.77 -11.73
CA ILE A 47 -9.20 -0.69 -13.09
C ILE A 47 -10.46 0.17 -13.10
N ALA A 48 -11.38 -0.06 -12.15
CA ALA A 48 -12.61 0.73 -12.03
C ALA A 48 -12.32 2.24 -11.83
N GLY A 49 -11.30 2.59 -11.05
CA GLY A 49 -10.84 3.97 -10.91
C GLY A 49 -10.24 4.53 -12.20
N ALA A 50 -9.37 3.78 -12.85
CA ALA A 50 -8.71 4.17 -14.09
C ALA A 50 -9.70 4.33 -15.27
N GLU A 51 -10.73 3.48 -15.36
CA GLU A 51 -11.78 3.56 -16.38
C GLU A 51 -12.67 4.80 -16.18
N ARG A 52 -12.86 5.23 -14.94
CA ARG A 52 -13.60 6.45 -14.58
C ARG A 52 -12.74 7.73 -14.71
N GLY A 53 -11.45 7.60 -15.05
CA GLY A 53 -10.53 8.74 -15.13
C GLY A 53 -10.16 9.33 -13.77
N LEU A 54 -10.33 8.58 -12.68
CA LEU A 54 -9.97 9.03 -11.34
C LEU A 54 -8.44 9.08 -11.19
N PRO A 55 -7.91 9.99 -10.37
CA PRO A 55 -6.52 9.99 -9.97
C PRO A 55 -6.16 8.66 -9.30
N CYS A 56 -5.31 7.87 -9.95
CA CYS A 56 -4.89 6.55 -9.46
C CYS A 56 -3.38 6.56 -9.19
N LEU A 57 -3.00 6.36 -7.94
CA LEU A 57 -1.63 6.04 -7.51
C LEU A 57 -1.54 4.55 -7.19
N VAL A 58 -0.76 3.82 -7.98
CA VAL A 58 -0.56 2.37 -7.78
C VAL A 58 0.85 2.13 -7.25
N THR A 59 0.94 1.64 -6.02
CA THR A 59 2.22 1.32 -5.42
C THR A 59 2.71 -0.04 -5.90
N ILE A 60 4.01 -0.16 -6.22
CA ILE A 60 4.66 -1.41 -6.60
C ILE A 60 5.94 -1.61 -5.81
N ARG A 61 6.26 -2.86 -5.55
CA ARG A 61 7.51 -3.26 -4.91
C ARG A 61 8.11 -4.43 -5.68
N ASP A 62 9.45 -4.49 -5.68
CA ASP A 62 10.19 -5.64 -6.18
C ASP A 62 9.54 -6.96 -5.74
N PRO A 63 9.34 -7.95 -6.65
CA PRO A 63 8.58 -9.16 -6.35
C PRO A 63 9.23 -10.02 -5.25
N GLU A 64 10.57 -10.15 -5.18
CA GLU A 64 11.26 -10.88 -4.12
C GLU A 64 10.99 -10.23 -2.76
N ALA A 65 11.15 -8.90 -2.69
CA ALA A 65 10.94 -8.15 -1.46
C ALA A 65 9.47 -8.13 -1.01
N ALA A 66 8.53 -8.09 -1.95
CA ALA A 66 7.09 -8.15 -1.66
C ALA A 66 6.68 -9.54 -1.16
N VAL A 67 7.14 -10.61 -1.81
CA VAL A 67 6.90 -12.00 -1.40
C VAL A 67 7.47 -12.25 -0.02
N ALA A 68 8.75 -11.96 0.23
CA ALA A 68 9.37 -12.14 1.55
C ALA A 68 8.59 -11.39 2.65
N SER A 69 8.20 -10.14 2.39
CA SER A 69 7.42 -9.34 3.35
C SER A 69 6.01 -9.91 3.60
N SER A 70 5.40 -10.54 2.59
CA SER A 70 4.09 -11.20 2.73
C SER A 70 4.20 -12.46 3.58
N LEU A 71 5.23 -13.27 3.38
CA LEU A 71 5.46 -14.50 4.15
C LEU A 71 5.78 -14.22 5.64
N ILE A 72 6.45 -13.10 5.95
CA ILE A 72 6.65 -12.67 7.34
C ILE A 72 5.30 -12.34 7.99
N ARG A 73 4.42 -11.65 7.27
CA ARG A 73 3.11 -11.24 7.77
C ARG A 73 2.14 -12.42 7.88
N GLU A 74 2.21 -13.34 6.93
CA GLU A 74 1.27 -14.43 6.74
C GLU A 74 2.05 -15.74 6.49
N PRO A 75 2.57 -16.37 7.57
CA PRO A 75 3.49 -17.53 7.48
C PRO A 75 2.88 -18.76 6.83
N TYR A 76 1.55 -18.83 6.71
CA TYR A 76 0.83 -19.92 6.03
C TYR A 76 0.88 -19.83 4.51
N LEU A 77 1.29 -18.69 3.96
CA LEU A 77 1.46 -18.54 2.51
C LEU A 77 2.74 -19.22 2.02
N THR A 78 2.76 -19.54 0.72
CA THR A 78 3.95 -20.04 0.05
C THR A 78 4.49 -19.02 -0.96
N PRO A 79 5.80 -19.07 -1.29
CA PRO A 79 6.37 -18.21 -2.31
C PRO A 79 5.65 -18.33 -3.66
N GLU A 80 5.25 -19.54 -4.07
CA GLU A 80 4.57 -19.83 -5.33
C GLU A 80 3.23 -19.09 -5.43
N VAL A 81 2.40 -19.26 -4.41
CA VAL A 81 1.06 -18.65 -4.36
C VAL A 81 1.16 -17.14 -4.34
N THR A 82 2.07 -16.61 -3.52
CA THR A 82 2.26 -15.16 -3.35
C THR A 82 2.81 -14.52 -4.63
N LEU A 83 3.81 -15.15 -5.26
CA LEU A 83 4.42 -14.66 -6.49
C LEU A 83 3.44 -14.72 -7.67
N ALA A 84 2.67 -15.81 -7.77
CA ALA A 84 1.63 -15.92 -8.78
C ALA A 84 0.53 -14.86 -8.60
N ALA A 85 0.13 -14.58 -7.36
CA ALA A 85 -0.84 -13.55 -7.05
C ALA A 85 -0.29 -12.14 -7.36
N TRP A 86 0.97 -11.85 -7.00
CA TRP A 86 1.68 -10.61 -7.33
C TRP A 86 1.72 -10.38 -8.86
N THR A 87 2.16 -11.40 -9.60
CA THR A 87 2.27 -11.35 -11.06
C THR A 87 0.91 -11.13 -11.73
N ARG A 88 -0.13 -11.79 -11.23
CA ARG A 88 -1.50 -11.62 -11.72
C ARG A 88 -2.05 -10.23 -11.43
N PHE A 89 -1.75 -9.68 -10.24
CA PHE A 89 -2.22 -8.34 -9.85
C PHE A 89 -1.71 -7.30 -10.85
N TYR A 90 -0.40 -7.15 -10.99
CA TYR A 90 0.18 -6.14 -11.88
C TYR A 90 0.01 -6.48 -13.37
N GLY A 91 0.04 -7.75 -13.72
CA GLY A 91 -0.21 -8.18 -15.10
C GLY A 91 -1.59 -7.77 -15.62
N ARG A 92 -2.62 -7.76 -14.75
CA ARG A 92 -3.95 -7.25 -15.11
C ARG A 92 -4.01 -5.73 -15.22
N LEU A 93 -3.11 -5.01 -14.57
CA LEU A 93 -3.04 -3.56 -14.61
C LEU A 93 -2.22 -3.02 -15.80
N LEU A 94 -1.38 -3.85 -16.44
CA LEU A 94 -0.54 -3.42 -17.56
C LEU A 94 -1.32 -2.70 -18.68
N PRO A 95 -2.51 -3.15 -19.13
CA PRO A 95 -3.27 -2.45 -20.16
C PRO A 95 -3.76 -1.04 -19.75
N TYR A 96 -3.75 -0.75 -18.45
CA TYR A 96 -4.19 0.51 -17.86
C TYR A 96 -3.03 1.37 -17.33
N ARG A 97 -1.79 0.93 -17.56
CA ARG A 97 -0.58 1.55 -17.01
C ARG A 97 -0.51 3.07 -17.27
N ASP A 98 -0.96 3.49 -18.44
CA ASP A 98 -0.94 4.89 -18.87
C ASP A 98 -2.04 5.74 -18.21
N ARG A 99 -2.95 5.12 -17.48
CA ARG A 99 -4.05 5.79 -16.77
C ARG A 99 -3.80 5.93 -15.28
N MET A 100 -2.56 5.74 -14.82
CA MET A 100 -2.20 5.82 -13.41
C MET A 100 -0.77 6.32 -13.20
N VAL A 101 -0.51 6.87 -12.03
CA VAL A 101 0.84 7.11 -11.54
C VAL A 101 1.31 5.84 -10.83
N VAL A 102 2.53 5.42 -11.09
CA VAL A 102 3.12 4.25 -10.42
C VAL A 102 4.19 4.72 -9.45
N GLY A 103 3.97 4.39 -8.18
CA GLY A 103 4.91 4.65 -7.10
C GLY A 103 5.70 3.39 -6.74
N GLU A 104 6.98 3.35 -7.08
CA GLU A 104 7.87 2.32 -6.57
C GLU A 104 8.02 2.44 -5.05
N PHE A 105 8.16 1.30 -4.37
CA PHE A 105 8.25 1.21 -2.91
C PHE A 105 9.26 2.18 -2.30
N SER A 106 10.45 2.29 -2.89
CA SER A 106 11.49 3.22 -2.45
C SER A 106 11.00 4.66 -2.52
N ARG A 107 10.47 5.08 -3.66
CA ARG A 107 9.96 6.43 -3.87
C ARG A 107 8.76 6.73 -2.97
N VAL A 108 7.83 5.79 -2.81
CA VAL A 108 6.69 5.94 -1.88
C VAL A 108 7.15 6.20 -0.45
N THR A 109 8.21 5.52 0.00
CA THR A 109 8.66 5.59 1.39
C THR A 109 9.69 6.69 1.67
N THR A 110 10.19 7.39 0.63
CA THR A 110 11.18 8.46 0.78
C THR A 110 10.79 9.78 0.14
N ASP A 111 9.87 9.76 -0.85
CA ASP A 111 9.49 10.95 -1.62
C ASP A 111 8.07 10.82 -2.19
N LEU A 112 7.09 10.53 -1.32
CA LEU A 112 5.69 10.46 -1.73
C LEU A 112 5.17 11.80 -2.27
N GLY A 113 5.73 12.92 -1.80
CA GLY A 113 5.32 14.25 -2.24
C GLY A 113 5.43 14.41 -3.74
N SER A 114 6.56 14.04 -4.34
CA SER A 114 6.76 14.11 -5.79
C SER A 114 5.81 13.20 -6.59
N LEU A 115 5.36 12.07 -6.01
CA LEU A 115 4.34 11.21 -6.63
C LEU A 115 2.96 11.87 -6.62
N ILE A 116 2.64 12.63 -5.58
CA ILE A 116 1.38 13.38 -5.50
C ILE A 116 1.41 14.57 -6.46
N GLU A 117 2.55 15.25 -6.64
CA GLU A 117 2.73 16.28 -7.65
C GLU A 117 2.54 15.71 -9.06
N GLU A 118 3.15 14.56 -9.37
CA GLU A 118 2.94 13.84 -10.64
C GLU A 118 1.47 13.44 -10.85
N LEU A 119 0.77 13.05 -9.77
CA LEU A 119 -0.66 12.75 -9.81
C LEU A 119 -1.47 14.00 -10.14
N ASN A 120 -1.15 15.14 -9.50
CA ASN A 120 -1.80 16.43 -9.75
C ASN A 120 -1.62 16.89 -11.19
N ASP A 121 -0.38 16.82 -11.69
CA ASP A 121 -0.06 17.22 -13.06
C ASP A 121 -0.81 16.38 -14.10
N ARG A 122 -0.90 15.08 -13.85
CA ARG A 122 -1.55 14.15 -14.78
C ARG A 122 -3.06 14.28 -14.81
N PHE A 123 -3.69 14.52 -13.66
CA PHE A 123 -5.15 14.48 -13.51
C PHE A 123 -5.78 15.86 -13.29
N GLY A 124 -4.98 16.92 -13.27
CA GLY A 124 -5.48 18.29 -13.04
C GLY A 124 -6.04 18.48 -11.63
N THR A 125 -5.49 17.79 -10.63
CA THR A 125 -5.89 17.89 -9.22
C THR A 125 -4.96 18.82 -8.44
N ALA A 126 -5.32 19.13 -7.19
CA ALA A 126 -4.54 19.99 -6.30
C ALA A 126 -4.38 19.38 -4.90
N PHE A 127 -4.09 18.09 -4.84
CA PHE A 127 -3.79 17.41 -3.57
C PHE A 127 -2.50 17.94 -2.96
N ALA A 128 -2.51 18.16 -1.65
CA ALA A 128 -1.31 18.60 -0.95
C ALA A 128 -0.23 17.50 -0.95
N PRO A 129 1.01 17.78 -1.39
CA PRO A 129 2.09 16.82 -1.36
C PRO A 129 2.51 16.53 0.08
N PHE A 130 2.84 15.25 0.35
CA PHE A 130 3.36 14.86 1.65
C PHE A 130 4.81 15.30 1.81
N VAL A 131 5.09 16.07 2.86
CA VAL A 131 6.46 16.52 3.17
C VAL A 131 7.16 15.45 3.99
N HIS A 132 8.20 14.84 3.44
CA HIS A 132 8.99 13.76 4.07
C HIS A 132 9.96 14.30 5.15
N THR A 133 9.41 14.87 6.25
CA THR A 133 10.21 15.13 7.44
C THR A 133 10.23 13.92 8.37
N PRO A 134 11.26 13.75 9.22
CA PRO A 134 11.28 12.67 10.21
C PRO A 134 10.00 12.62 11.07
N GLU A 135 9.49 13.79 11.47
CA GLU A 135 8.29 13.93 12.30
C GLU A 135 7.04 13.47 11.58
N ASN A 136 6.88 13.80 10.29
CA ASN A 136 5.75 13.39 9.49
C ASN A 136 5.77 11.88 9.25
N VAL A 137 6.94 11.34 8.92
CA VAL A 137 7.14 9.90 8.73
C VAL A 137 6.84 9.14 10.04
N GLU A 138 7.30 9.66 11.19
CA GLU A 138 7.01 9.05 12.48
C GLU A 138 5.52 9.05 12.79
N ARG A 139 4.79 10.13 12.49
CA ARG A 139 3.33 10.16 12.65
C ARG A 139 2.61 9.11 11.81
N VAL A 140 3.08 8.89 10.58
CA VAL A 140 2.52 7.83 9.72
C VAL A 140 2.77 6.45 10.33
N PHE A 141 3.98 6.17 10.80
CA PHE A 141 4.30 4.88 11.43
C PHE A 141 3.56 4.68 12.74
N ALA A 142 3.46 5.69 13.60
CA ALA A 142 2.69 5.63 14.84
C ALA A 142 1.22 5.27 14.56
N PHE A 143 0.63 5.86 13.52
CA PHE A 143 -0.73 5.54 13.09
C PHE A 143 -0.87 4.09 12.61
N ILE A 144 0.08 3.60 11.82
CA ILE A 144 0.10 2.20 11.32
C ILE A 144 0.25 1.22 12.48
N GLU A 145 1.07 1.54 13.47
CA GLU A 145 1.28 0.73 14.68
C GLU A 145 0.02 0.69 15.54
N GLU A 146 -0.63 1.83 15.75
CA GLU A 146 -1.89 1.89 16.48
C GLU A 146 -2.98 1.05 15.82
N ARG A 147 -3.12 1.14 14.50
CA ARG A 147 -4.02 0.28 13.73
C ARG A 147 -3.74 -1.21 13.99
N ALA A 148 -2.48 -1.61 14.04
CA ALA A 148 -2.09 -2.99 14.30
C ALA A 148 -2.34 -3.41 15.75
N ALA A 149 -2.23 -2.48 16.70
CA ALA A 149 -2.37 -2.75 18.13
C ALA A 149 -3.83 -2.81 18.61
N ARG A 150 -4.75 -2.10 17.94
CA ARG A 150 -6.13 -1.91 18.40
C ARG A 150 -7.17 -2.32 17.36
N PRO A 151 -7.46 -3.62 17.20
CA PRO A 151 -8.44 -4.10 16.21
C PRO A 151 -9.85 -3.52 16.39
N ALA A 152 -10.27 -3.24 17.63
CA ALA A 152 -11.58 -2.62 17.91
C ALA A 152 -11.70 -1.20 17.32
N TYR A 153 -10.58 -0.53 17.10
CA TYR A 153 -10.49 0.80 16.54
C TYR A 153 -10.26 0.80 15.01
N GLU A 154 -10.05 -0.38 14.42
CA GLU A 154 -9.71 -0.54 13.00
C GLU A 154 -10.79 0.04 12.05
N ALA A 155 -12.07 -0.01 12.45
CA ALA A 155 -13.15 0.54 11.66
C ALA A 155 -13.04 2.06 11.51
N HIS A 156 -12.75 2.79 12.60
CA HIS A 156 -12.53 4.25 12.58
C HIS A 156 -11.29 4.63 11.77
N ILE A 157 -10.20 3.90 11.96
CA ILE A 157 -9.00 4.08 11.14
C ILE A 157 -9.30 3.89 9.66
N GLY A 158 -10.07 2.86 9.30
CA GLY A 158 -10.48 2.62 7.92
C GLY A 158 -11.33 3.76 7.36
N ARG A 159 -12.24 4.33 8.16
CA ARG A 159 -13.06 5.48 7.78
C ARG A 159 -12.24 6.76 7.61
N TYR A 160 -11.32 7.05 8.52
CA TYR A 160 -10.38 8.16 8.39
C TYR A 160 -9.53 8.03 7.11
N MET A 161 -8.90 6.88 6.90
CA MET A 161 -8.11 6.63 5.69
C MET A 161 -8.93 6.75 4.40
N SER A 162 -10.24 6.55 4.48
CA SER A 162 -11.16 6.71 3.35
C SER A 162 -11.76 8.12 3.23
N GLY A 163 -11.36 9.07 4.09
CA GLY A 163 -11.94 10.41 4.14
C GLY A 163 -13.40 10.46 4.57
N LEU A 164 -13.85 9.46 5.35
CA LEU A 164 -15.20 9.36 5.92
C LEU A 164 -15.29 9.89 7.35
N GLU A 165 -14.15 10.11 7.97
CA GLU A 165 -13.99 10.70 9.30
C GLU A 165 -12.86 11.73 9.26
N THR A 166 -12.97 12.76 10.07
CA THR A 166 -11.91 13.76 10.30
C THR A 166 -10.89 13.25 11.31
N ALA A 167 -9.78 13.96 11.48
CA ALA A 167 -8.80 13.66 12.51
C ALA A 167 -9.39 13.82 13.91
N GLU A 168 -10.26 14.83 14.13
CA GLU A 168 -10.93 15.07 15.40
C GLU A 168 -11.89 13.95 15.76
N GLU A 169 -12.68 13.44 14.80
CA GLU A 169 -13.59 12.31 15.00
C GLU A 169 -12.81 11.03 15.32
N LEU A 170 -11.68 10.82 14.66
CA LEU A 170 -10.78 9.70 14.92
C LEU A 170 -10.19 9.77 16.32
N ASP A 171 -9.73 10.96 16.78
CA ASP A 171 -9.19 11.14 18.12
C ASP A 171 -10.26 10.96 19.19
N ALA A 172 -11.50 11.43 18.95
CA ALA A 172 -12.63 11.17 19.83
C ALA A 172 -12.92 9.66 19.95
N ALA A 173 -12.93 8.93 18.85
CA ALA A 173 -13.10 7.48 18.84
C ALA A 173 -11.94 6.75 19.55
N ARG A 174 -10.70 7.26 19.43
CA ARG A 174 -9.52 6.74 20.15
C ARG A 174 -9.70 6.84 21.67
N LEU A 175 -10.21 7.97 22.16
CA LEU A 175 -10.48 8.19 23.58
C LEU A 175 -11.64 7.31 24.10
N ALA A 176 -12.65 7.06 23.26
CA ALA A 176 -13.80 6.23 23.62
C ALA A 176 -13.51 4.72 23.57
N ALA A 177 -12.51 4.29 22.82
CA ALA A 177 -12.20 2.88 22.63
C ALA A 177 -11.56 2.27 23.88
N THR A 178 -12.39 1.79 24.80
CA THR A 178 -12.02 1.00 25.98
C THR A 178 -12.32 -0.47 25.68
N GLY A 179 -11.34 -1.25 25.24
CA GLY A 179 -11.57 -2.68 25.05
C GLY A 179 -10.39 -3.44 24.49
N SER A 180 -10.22 -4.67 24.94
CA SER A 180 -9.26 -5.63 24.43
C SER A 180 -9.70 -6.10 23.03
N GLY A 181 -8.93 -5.74 22.02
CA GLY A 181 -9.09 -6.32 20.69
C GLY A 181 -8.76 -7.82 20.71
N ARG A 182 -9.28 -8.53 19.71
CA ARG A 182 -9.00 -9.97 19.52
C ARG A 182 -7.48 -10.18 19.33
N GLU A 183 -6.87 -11.02 20.17
CA GLU A 183 -5.46 -11.35 20.00
C GLU A 183 -5.22 -11.94 18.60
N SER A 184 -4.21 -11.41 17.91
CA SER A 184 -3.78 -11.96 16.63
C SER A 184 -2.75 -13.04 16.85
N ALA A 185 -2.86 -14.16 16.14
CA ALA A 185 -1.86 -15.23 16.14
C ALA A 185 -0.51 -14.80 15.53
N VAL A 186 -0.48 -13.67 14.81
CA VAL A 186 0.75 -13.11 14.24
C VAL A 186 1.36 -12.13 15.23
N PRO A 187 2.63 -12.25 15.59
CA PRO A 187 3.33 -11.33 16.48
C PRO A 187 3.20 -9.87 16.03
N PHE A 188 3.12 -8.95 16.99
CA PHE A 188 2.92 -7.52 16.70
C PHE A 188 3.98 -6.97 15.76
N GLU A 189 5.25 -7.27 16.02
CA GLU A 189 6.42 -6.89 15.21
C GLU A 189 6.31 -7.38 13.76
N HIS A 190 5.65 -8.51 13.51
CA HIS A 190 5.39 -9.01 12.16
C HIS A 190 4.19 -8.32 11.47
N ARG A 191 3.27 -7.76 12.25
CA ARG A 191 2.10 -7.01 11.73
C ARG A 191 2.47 -5.59 11.33
N VAL A 192 3.42 -4.98 12.01
CA VAL A 192 3.89 -3.62 11.74
C VAL A 192 4.89 -3.62 10.60
N ALA A 193 4.89 -2.57 9.80
CA ALA A 193 5.76 -2.45 8.62
C ALA A 193 7.09 -1.75 8.90
N ARG A 194 7.36 -1.34 10.16
CA ARG A 194 8.59 -0.61 10.52
C ARG A 194 9.83 -1.48 10.26
N PRO A 195 10.88 -0.94 9.62
CA PRO A 195 12.15 -1.66 9.46
C PRO A 195 12.75 -2.05 10.81
N SER A 196 13.27 -3.28 10.90
CA SER A 196 14.03 -3.77 12.07
C SER A 196 15.11 -4.75 11.62
N ALA A 197 16.13 -4.97 12.44
CA ALA A 197 17.19 -5.94 12.18
C ALA A 197 16.63 -7.36 12.04
N GLU A 198 15.74 -7.76 12.94
CA GLU A 198 15.05 -9.05 12.89
C GLU A 198 14.30 -9.28 11.56
N ARG A 199 13.56 -8.27 11.11
CA ARG A 199 12.88 -8.36 9.80
C ARG A 199 13.84 -8.45 8.63
N HIS A 200 15.02 -7.87 8.76
CA HIS A 200 16.06 -7.98 7.73
C HIS A 200 16.58 -9.42 7.64
N GLU A 201 16.88 -10.05 8.76
CA GLU A 201 17.31 -11.44 8.83
C GLU A 201 16.24 -12.41 8.31
N LEU A 202 14.98 -12.24 8.73
CA LEU A 202 13.86 -13.04 8.23
C LEU A 202 13.69 -12.90 6.71
N ARG A 203 13.88 -11.71 6.15
CA ARG A 203 13.82 -11.51 4.69
C ARG A 203 14.96 -12.23 3.98
N ALA A 204 16.16 -12.20 4.52
CA ALA A 204 17.31 -12.91 3.95
C ALA A 204 17.06 -14.42 3.88
N ALA A 205 16.54 -15.02 4.96
CA ALA A 205 16.17 -16.43 4.99
C ALA A 205 15.04 -16.78 3.99
N LEU A 206 14.06 -15.90 3.83
CA LEU A 206 12.95 -16.10 2.89
C LEU A 206 13.36 -15.87 1.43
N ALA A 207 14.40 -15.07 1.17
CA ALA A 207 14.96 -14.87 -0.16
C ALA A 207 15.50 -16.18 -0.76
N GLU A 208 16.07 -17.07 0.04
CA GLU A 208 16.49 -18.40 -0.40
C GLU A 208 15.31 -19.24 -0.90
N ARG A 209 14.19 -19.22 -0.15
CA ARG A 209 12.96 -19.91 -0.56
C ARG A 209 12.40 -19.35 -1.86
N TYR A 210 12.47 -18.04 -2.06
CA TYR A 210 12.07 -17.38 -3.31
C TYR A 210 12.96 -17.83 -4.49
N ARG A 211 14.26 -18.08 -4.25
CA ARG A 211 15.21 -18.49 -5.27
C ARG A 211 15.21 -20.00 -5.58
N ALA A 212 14.36 -20.78 -4.91
CA ALA A 212 14.26 -22.21 -5.14
C ALA A 212 14.07 -22.55 -6.63
N PRO A 213 14.71 -23.64 -7.15
CA PRO A 213 14.71 -23.98 -8.57
C PRO A 213 13.31 -24.08 -9.19
N GLY A 214 12.33 -24.60 -8.46
CA GLY A 214 10.95 -24.74 -8.96
C GLY A 214 10.22 -23.43 -9.28
N LEU A 215 10.77 -22.27 -8.89
CA LEU A 215 10.15 -20.94 -9.07
C LEU A 215 10.68 -20.13 -10.26
N GLU A 216 11.63 -20.64 -11.02
CA GLU A 216 12.32 -19.88 -12.05
C GLU A 216 11.38 -19.28 -13.09
N SER A 217 10.42 -20.04 -13.58
CA SER A 217 9.46 -19.57 -14.58
C SER A 217 8.56 -18.48 -14.05
N LEU A 218 8.10 -18.62 -12.80
CA LEU A 218 7.27 -17.61 -12.11
C LEU A 218 8.07 -16.34 -11.85
N ARG A 219 9.33 -16.45 -11.38
CA ARG A 219 10.21 -15.30 -11.16
C ARG A 219 10.44 -14.52 -12.44
N ARG A 220 10.83 -15.20 -13.53
CA ARG A 220 11.04 -14.55 -14.82
C ARG A 220 9.82 -13.80 -15.30
N ARG A 221 8.63 -14.37 -15.13
CA ARG A 221 7.37 -13.70 -15.48
C ARG A 221 7.09 -12.50 -14.57
N ALA A 222 7.36 -12.62 -13.28
CA ALA A 222 7.20 -11.51 -12.34
C ALA A 222 8.16 -10.35 -12.66
N GLU A 223 9.41 -10.65 -12.97
CA GLU A 223 10.42 -9.67 -13.38
C GLU A 223 10.01 -8.93 -14.67
N GLN A 224 9.48 -9.66 -15.67
CA GLN A 224 8.95 -9.06 -16.89
C GLN A 224 7.79 -8.10 -16.59
N VAL A 225 6.86 -8.52 -15.74
CA VAL A 225 5.73 -7.66 -15.32
C VAL A 225 6.23 -6.46 -14.51
N TYR A 226 7.18 -6.66 -13.59
CA TYR A 226 7.77 -5.57 -12.80
C TYR A 226 8.43 -4.53 -13.72
N SER A 227 9.30 -4.97 -14.61
CA SER A 227 10.01 -4.08 -15.54
C SER A 227 9.03 -3.31 -16.43
N ALA A 228 8.02 -3.98 -16.98
CA ALA A 228 7.03 -3.34 -17.84
C ALA A 228 6.14 -2.34 -17.07
N PHE A 229 5.83 -2.64 -15.79
CA PHE A 229 4.95 -1.81 -14.99
C PHE A 229 5.67 -0.61 -14.36
N ALA A 230 6.90 -0.81 -13.86
CA ALA A 230 7.71 0.24 -13.22
C ALA A 230 8.31 1.23 -14.23
N ALA A 231 8.81 0.75 -15.37
CA ALA A 231 9.49 1.61 -16.37
C ALA A 231 8.56 2.64 -17.03
N GLY A 232 7.24 2.44 -16.95
CA GLY A 232 6.30 3.28 -17.70
C GLY A 232 6.30 3.01 -19.21
N PRO A 233 5.40 3.65 -19.98
CA PRO A 233 5.40 3.54 -21.42
C PRO A 233 6.71 4.11 -21.99
N PRO A 234 7.22 3.57 -23.11
CA PRO A 234 8.31 4.22 -23.83
C PRO A 234 7.86 5.63 -24.21
N ARG A 235 8.70 6.61 -23.92
CA ARG A 235 8.48 8.02 -24.29
C ARG A 235 8.48 8.21 -25.79
#